data_1f55f3f59ed5d5bd739b2fc58a2769df
#
_entry.id   1f55f3f59ed5d5bd739b2fc58a2769df
#
_cell.length_a   1.000
_cell.length_b   1.000
_cell.length_c   1.000
_cell.angle_alpha   90.00
_cell.angle_beta   90.00
_cell.angle_gamma   90.00
#
_symmetry.space_group_name_H-M   'P 1'
#
loop_
_entity.id
_entity.type
_entity.pdbx_description
1 polymer ?
#
loop_
_entity_poly.entity_id
_entity_poly.type
_entity_poly.pdbx_seq_one_letter_code
_entity_poly.pdbx_strand_id
1 'polypeptide(L)'
;MALFEVTANDRRIYEEELRDFLPEKILDVHTHVWLDQYRDDKTAADETDRAVLWPTLVANDNSIEDLQETYRLLLPGKDVSALIFPGGGGSEANNDYVGRCGKASGWPALYYSSPDQSADEVEAKIREGGFLGLKSYLNKSPKYLPEAEVRILDFFPKHQLKRLEEMGGIIMLHIPRPKRLKDPVNLAQLREIMAEFPKLKLILAHVGRAYTQQDIGDAFDILDTMPGLYYDFSANCCEAAITEVLRHAGPKKVMYGTDMPILRMRTHRIEENGTYINLVPPGMYGDPSQDPHLREVSPEEAEKITFFLYEELLAFKRACRTLNLSRQDVEDVMYNNAAALVESARREIYGA
;
A
#
# COMPACT_ATOMS: atom_id res chain seq x y z
N MET A 1 -6.25 -0.16 27.30
CA MET A 1 -4.81 -0.55 27.15
C MET A 1 -4.36 0.02 25.81
N ALA A 2 -3.16 0.59 25.69
CA ALA A 2 -2.69 1.09 24.39
C ALA A 2 -2.51 -0.09 23.43
N LEU A 3 -2.77 0.10 22.15
CA LEU A 3 -2.69 -0.92 21.11
C LEU A 3 -1.26 -1.51 20.99
N PHE A 4 -0.24 -0.65 21.19
CA PHE A 4 1.18 -1.00 21.24
C PHE A 4 1.95 0.08 22.03
N GLU A 5 3.20 -0.22 22.36
CA GLU A 5 4.06 0.72 23.04
C GLU A 5 4.71 1.70 22.07
N VAL A 6 4.70 2.99 22.43
CA VAL A 6 5.49 4.04 21.78
C VAL A 6 6.63 4.40 22.73
N THR A 7 7.87 4.11 22.34
CA THR A 7 9.06 4.31 23.18
C THR A 7 9.50 5.77 23.24
N ALA A 8 10.47 6.08 24.11
CA ALA A 8 11.07 7.40 24.15
C ALA A 8 11.82 7.74 22.84
N ASN A 9 12.45 6.73 22.20
CA ASN A 9 13.13 6.90 20.92
C ASN A 9 12.14 7.27 19.81
N ASP A 10 10.97 6.59 19.75
CA ASP A 10 9.93 6.89 18.77
C ASP A 10 9.41 8.33 18.92
N ARG A 11 9.12 8.73 20.16
CA ARG A 11 8.67 10.10 20.45
C ARG A 11 9.71 11.14 20.03
N ARG A 12 10.99 10.90 20.33
CA ARG A 12 12.08 11.79 19.92
C ARG A 12 12.16 11.92 18.38
N ILE A 13 12.12 10.79 17.65
CA ILE A 13 12.16 10.81 16.17
C ILE A 13 10.96 11.61 15.62
N TYR A 14 9.77 11.37 16.14
CA TYR A 14 8.59 12.09 15.70
C TYR A 14 8.73 13.60 15.95
N GLU A 15 9.06 14.00 17.18
CA GLU A 15 9.14 15.39 17.59
C GLU A 15 10.25 16.17 16.86
N GLU A 16 11.44 15.57 16.74
CA GLU A 16 12.60 16.26 16.18
C GLU A 16 12.67 16.21 14.65
N GLU A 17 12.16 15.12 14.04
CA GLU A 17 12.36 14.90 12.62
C GLU A 17 11.08 15.00 11.79
N LEU A 18 9.93 14.58 12.32
CA LEU A 18 8.73 14.36 11.51
C LEU A 18 7.64 15.40 11.75
N ARG A 19 7.41 15.85 12.98
CA ARG A 19 6.27 16.70 13.32
C ARG A 19 6.14 17.92 12.40
N ASP A 20 7.19 18.70 12.27
CA ASP A 20 7.18 19.96 11.51
C ASP A 20 7.32 19.74 10.00
N PHE A 21 7.90 18.60 9.60
CA PHE A 21 7.99 18.19 8.20
C PHE A 21 6.62 17.78 7.65
N LEU A 22 5.84 16.99 8.40
CA LEU A 22 4.54 16.49 7.97
C LEU A 22 3.49 17.62 7.95
N PRO A 23 2.59 17.64 6.95
CA PRO A 23 1.46 18.57 6.93
C PRO A 23 0.47 18.26 8.06
N GLU A 24 -0.45 19.19 8.30
CA GLU A 24 -1.51 19.00 9.30
C GLU A 24 -2.49 17.89 8.85
N LYS A 25 -2.87 17.88 7.56
CA LYS A 25 -3.76 16.89 6.98
C LYS A 25 -2.98 15.84 6.21
N ILE A 26 -3.34 14.58 6.41
CA ILE A 26 -2.75 13.42 5.75
C ILE A 26 -3.88 12.52 5.23
N LEU A 27 -3.76 12.06 3.98
CA LEU A 27 -4.61 11.01 3.44
C LEU A 27 -3.75 9.83 3.00
N ASP A 28 -3.84 8.76 3.77
CA ASP A 28 -3.17 7.50 3.50
C ASP A 28 -3.95 6.71 2.43
N VAL A 29 -3.38 6.52 1.25
CA VAL A 29 -4.09 5.86 0.14
C VAL A 29 -4.00 4.34 0.16
N HIS A 30 -3.23 3.76 1.10
CA HIS A 30 -2.97 2.33 1.11
C HIS A 30 -3.02 1.75 2.52
N THR A 31 -4.21 1.33 2.95
CA THR A 31 -4.38 0.71 4.25
C THR A 31 -5.36 -0.45 4.21
N HIS A 32 -5.08 -1.47 5.00
CA HIS A 32 -5.95 -2.62 5.14
C HIS A 32 -6.71 -2.57 6.47
N VAL A 33 -8.00 -2.88 6.44
CA VAL A 33 -8.80 -3.14 7.64
C VAL A 33 -9.49 -4.50 7.52
N TRP A 34 -9.46 -5.28 8.58
CA TRP A 34 -10.10 -6.60 8.64
C TRP A 34 -10.37 -7.04 10.05
N LEU A 35 -11.26 -8.02 10.18
CA LEU A 35 -11.44 -8.80 11.39
C LEU A 35 -11.17 -10.26 11.06
N ASP A 36 -10.41 -10.96 11.91
CA ASP A 36 -10.02 -12.34 11.72
C ASP A 36 -11.25 -13.28 11.60
N GLN A 37 -12.33 -12.96 12.33
CA GLN A 37 -13.59 -13.70 12.24
C GLN A 37 -14.24 -13.71 10.85
N TYR A 38 -13.84 -12.79 9.95
CA TYR A 38 -14.36 -12.66 8.59
C TYR A 38 -13.40 -13.22 7.53
N ARG A 39 -12.30 -13.86 7.94
CA ARG A 39 -11.43 -14.54 6.99
C ARG A 39 -12.12 -15.79 6.43
N ASP A 40 -12.03 -15.95 5.12
CA ASP A 40 -12.36 -17.21 4.49
C ASP A 40 -11.24 -18.21 4.83
N ASP A 41 -11.65 -19.37 5.33
CA ASP A 41 -10.81 -20.54 5.59
C ASP A 41 -9.59 -20.32 6.53
N LYS A 42 -9.77 -20.69 7.79
CA LYS A 42 -8.70 -20.81 8.81
C LYS A 42 -7.89 -22.10 8.67
N THR A 43 -7.99 -22.81 7.56
CA THR A 43 -7.14 -23.97 7.31
C THR A 43 -5.69 -23.49 7.18
N ALA A 44 -4.77 -24.29 7.72
CA ALA A 44 -3.33 -24.03 7.70
C ALA A 44 -2.92 -23.51 6.32
N ALA A 45 -2.12 -22.44 6.30
CA ALA A 45 -1.65 -21.80 5.08
C ALA A 45 -1.35 -22.87 4.03
N ASP A 46 -2.18 -22.94 3.01
CA ASP A 46 -1.93 -23.81 1.87
C ASP A 46 -0.59 -23.33 1.29
N GLU A 47 0.35 -24.23 1.03
CA GLU A 47 1.64 -23.90 0.40
C GLU A 47 1.47 -23.11 -0.91
N THR A 48 0.26 -23.11 -1.45
CA THR A 48 -0.15 -22.32 -2.62
C THR A 48 -0.74 -20.95 -2.27
N ASP A 49 -0.85 -20.61 -0.98
CA ASP A 49 -1.35 -19.30 -0.57
C ASP A 49 -0.26 -18.23 -0.78
N ARG A 50 -0.45 -17.43 -1.81
CA ARG A 50 0.45 -16.35 -2.22
C ARG A 50 0.30 -15.10 -1.36
N ALA A 51 -0.12 -15.26 -0.11
CA ALA A 51 -0.31 -14.19 0.84
C ALA A 51 1.00 -13.85 1.56
N VAL A 52 1.22 -12.56 1.78
CA VAL A 52 2.31 -12.08 2.63
C VAL A 52 1.91 -12.28 4.08
N LEU A 53 2.71 -12.99 4.88
CA LEU A 53 2.43 -13.30 6.28
C LEU A 53 2.64 -12.11 7.24
N TRP A 54 3.46 -11.13 6.86
CA TRP A 54 3.84 -9.98 7.70
C TRP A 54 2.67 -9.24 8.36
N PRO A 55 1.58 -8.88 7.65
CA PRO A 55 0.49 -8.17 8.28
C PRO A 55 -0.12 -8.93 9.45
N THR A 56 -0.21 -10.27 9.35
CA THR A 56 -0.77 -11.12 10.39
C THR A 56 0.18 -11.34 11.57
N LEU A 57 1.49 -11.23 11.37
CA LEU A 57 2.47 -11.23 12.45
C LEU A 57 2.41 -9.95 13.29
N VAL A 58 1.97 -8.85 12.66
CA VAL A 58 1.81 -7.55 13.33
C VAL A 58 0.45 -7.42 14.02
N ALA A 59 -0.62 -7.93 13.40
CA ALA A 59 -1.99 -7.81 13.89
C ALA A 59 -2.85 -8.99 13.45
N ASN A 60 -3.49 -9.65 14.40
CA ASN A 60 -4.50 -10.66 14.10
C ASN A 60 -5.78 -10.01 13.55
N ASP A 61 -6.27 -8.99 14.25
CA ASP A 61 -7.27 -8.05 13.76
C ASP A 61 -6.60 -6.71 13.43
N ASN A 62 -7.09 -6.01 12.42
CA ASN A 62 -6.82 -4.62 12.18
C ASN A 62 -8.13 -3.90 11.91
N SER A 63 -8.88 -3.65 12.99
CA SER A 63 -10.16 -2.96 12.92
C SER A 63 -9.99 -1.50 12.49
N ILE A 64 -11.09 -0.84 12.12
CA ILE A 64 -11.06 0.59 11.82
C ILE A 64 -10.64 1.40 13.06
N GLU A 65 -11.05 0.96 14.25
CA GLU A 65 -10.69 1.56 15.52
C GLU A 65 -9.19 1.40 15.81
N ASP A 66 -8.62 0.20 15.54
CA ASP A 66 -7.18 -0.04 15.67
C ASP A 66 -6.36 0.83 14.69
N LEU A 67 -6.85 1.02 13.48
CA LEU A 67 -6.22 1.89 12.49
C LEU A 67 -6.24 3.36 12.95
N GLN A 68 -7.40 3.85 13.42
CA GLN A 68 -7.54 5.20 13.96
C GLN A 68 -6.63 5.43 15.18
N GLU A 69 -6.60 4.46 16.10
CA GLU A 69 -5.72 4.50 17.27
C GLU A 69 -4.25 4.47 16.86
N THR A 70 -3.89 3.71 15.82
CA THR A 70 -2.53 3.68 15.27
C THR A 70 -2.09 5.07 14.80
N TYR A 71 -2.92 5.76 14.02
CA TYR A 71 -2.60 7.13 13.60
C TYR A 71 -2.51 8.10 14.78
N ARG A 72 -3.43 7.99 15.75
CA ARG A 72 -3.38 8.81 16.96
C ARG A 72 -2.08 8.65 17.76
N LEU A 73 -1.57 7.42 17.82
CA LEU A 73 -0.34 7.08 18.55
C LEU A 73 0.92 7.47 17.79
N LEU A 74 0.95 7.22 16.46
CA LEU A 74 2.17 7.40 15.66
C LEU A 74 2.27 8.77 14.96
N LEU A 75 1.15 9.45 14.74
CA LEU A 75 1.09 10.76 14.10
C LEU A 75 0.33 11.77 14.99
N PRO A 76 0.75 11.95 16.26
CA PRO A 76 0.01 12.77 17.21
C PRO A 76 -0.11 14.21 16.72
N GLY A 77 -1.32 14.76 16.78
CA GLY A 77 -1.63 16.13 16.36
C GLY A 77 -1.86 16.28 14.85
N LYS A 78 -1.83 15.20 14.07
CA LYS A 78 -2.20 15.22 12.64
C LYS A 78 -3.66 14.78 12.44
N ASP A 79 -4.32 15.40 11.45
CA ASP A 79 -5.64 14.99 10.97
C ASP A 79 -5.45 13.96 9.84
N VAL A 80 -5.59 12.67 10.18
CA VAL A 80 -5.32 11.55 9.27
C VAL A 80 -6.62 10.88 8.86
N SER A 81 -6.82 10.76 7.55
CA SER A 81 -7.85 9.94 6.92
C SER A 81 -7.19 8.87 6.03
N ALA A 82 -7.95 7.86 5.61
CA ALA A 82 -7.40 6.76 4.84
C ALA A 82 -8.34 6.23 3.75
N LEU A 83 -7.76 5.78 2.63
CA LEU A 83 -8.43 4.92 1.67
C LEU A 83 -8.24 3.47 2.15
N ILE A 84 -9.33 2.88 2.63
CA ILE A 84 -9.34 1.58 3.29
C ILE A 84 -9.82 0.46 2.36
N PHE A 85 -9.27 -0.74 2.53
CA PHE A 85 -9.72 -1.94 1.82
C PHE A 85 -9.42 -3.21 2.63
N PRO A 86 -10.06 -4.35 2.31
CA PRO A 86 -9.82 -5.59 3.03
C PRO A 86 -8.36 -6.05 2.99
N GLY A 87 -7.92 -6.68 4.08
CA GLY A 87 -6.73 -7.51 4.12
C GLY A 87 -7.09 -9.01 4.09
N GLY A 88 -6.08 -9.88 4.24
CA GLY A 88 -6.29 -11.29 4.50
C GLY A 88 -7.04 -12.08 3.42
N GLY A 89 -6.84 -11.74 2.15
CA GLY A 89 -7.43 -12.48 1.04
C GLY A 89 -8.77 -11.96 0.52
N GLY A 90 -9.37 -10.95 1.16
CA GLY A 90 -10.56 -10.25 0.65
C GLY A 90 -11.80 -11.12 0.58
N SER A 91 -12.30 -11.63 1.72
CA SER A 91 -13.62 -12.29 1.80
C SER A 91 -14.76 -11.31 1.59
N GLU A 92 -15.93 -11.80 1.18
CA GLU A 92 -17.13 -10.97 1.10
C GLU A 92 -17.50 -10.36 2.47
N ALA A 93 -17.36 -11.10 3.55
CA ALA A 93 -17.62 -10.60 4.90
C ALA A 93 -16.67 -9.45 5.31
N ASN A 94 -15.38 -9.52 4.90
CA ASN A 94 -14.46 -8.41 5.08
C ASN A 94 -14.76 -7.23 4.14
N ASN A 95 -15.19 -7.46 2.90
CA ASN A 95 -15.68 -6.42 2.01
C ASN A 95 -16.86 -5.66 2.64
N ASP A 96 -17.86 -6.39 3.15
CA ASP A 96 -19.01 -5.81 3.85
C ASP A 96 -18.60 -5.02 5.09
N TYR A 97 -17.63 -5.53 5.85
CA TYR A 97 -17.07 -4.82 7.00
C TYR A 97 -16.43 -3.50 6.57
N VAL A 98 -15.55 -3.52 5.57
CA VAL A 98 -14.89 -2.32 5.03
C VAL A 98 -15.91 -1.30 4.50
N GLY A 99 -16.93 -1.76 3.76
CA GLY A 99 -18.00 -0.87 3.28
C GLY A 99 -18.75 -0.18 4.42
N ARG A 100 -19.05 -0.91 5.51
CA ARG A 100 -19.65 -0.31 6.72
C ARG A 100 -18.71 0.69 7.38
N CYS A 101 -17.42 0.34 7.51
CA CYS A 101 -16.39 1.22 8.07
C CYS A 101 -16.27 2.53 7.28
N GLY A 102 -16.20 2.44 5.93
CA GLY A 102 -16.14 3.62 5.07
C GLY A 102 -17.36 4.53 5.23
N LYS A 103 -18.56 3.95 5.25
CA LYS A 103 -19.80 4.72 5.46
C LYS A 103 -19.86 5.38 6.84
N ALA A 104 -19.41 4.70 7.88
CA ALA A 104 -19.47 5.21 9.26
C ALA A 104 -18.43 6.28 9.54
N SER A 105 -17.19 6.13 9.02
CA SER A 105 -16.08 7.07 9.23
C SER A 105 -16.09 8.23 8.23
N GLY A 106 -16.77 8.09 7.08
CA GLY A 106 -16.64 8.99 5.93
C GLY A 106 -15.37 8.76 5.11
N TRP A 107 -14.58 7.75 5.44
CA TRP A 107 -13.35 7.44 4.72
C TRP A 107 -13.62 6.73 3.38
N PRO A 108 -12.85 7.03 2.33
CA PRO A 108 -12.95 6.31 1.06
C PRO A 108 -12.58 4.83 1.24
N ALA A 109 -13.21 3.96 0.44
CA ALA A 109 -12.98 2.53 0.51
C ALA A 109 -12.91 1.90 -0.89
N LEU A 110 -12.15 0.79 -1.02
CA LEU A 110 -12.11 -0.03 -2.22
C LEU A 110 -12.69 -1.43 -1.95
N TYR A 111 -13.35 -1.97 -2.96
CA TYR A 111 -13.84 -3.35 -2.97
C TYR A 111 -12.71 -4.31 -3.37
N TYR A 112 -12.54 -5.39 -2.63
CA TYR A 112 -11.58 -6.44 -2.98
C TYR A 112 -12.24 -7.43 -3.93
N SER A 113 -11.93 -7.32 -5.22
CA SER A 113 -12.56 -8.12 -6.28
C SER A 113 -11.89 -9.46 -6.51
N SER A 114 -12.65 -10.39 -7.10
CA SER A 114 -12.16 -11.66 -7.65
C SER A 114 -12.27 -11.63 -9.18
N PRO A 115 -11.33 -12.24 -9.92
CA PRO A 115 -11.32 -12.18 -11.38
C PRO A 115 -12.48 -12.93 -12.07
N ASP A 116 -13.15 -13.82 -11.36
CA ASP A 116 -14.33 -14.57 -11.83
C ASP A 116 -15.63 -13.78 -11.78
N GLN A 117 -15.64 -12.64 -11.08
CA GLN A 117 -16.80 -11.74 -11.05
C GLN A 117 -16.99 -11.02 -12.39
N SER A 118 -18.20 -10.97 -12.88
CA SER A 118 -18.56 -10.20 -14.06
C SER A 118 -18.43 -8.68 -13.82
N ALA A 119 -18.38 -7.90 -14.88
CA ALA A 119 -18.33 -6.45 -14.80
C ALA A 119 -19.56 -5.84 -14.07
N ASP A 120 -20.74 -6.44 -14.29
CA ASP A 120 -22.00 -6.00 -13.68
C ASP A 120 -22.03 -6.31 -12.18
N GLU A 121 -21.54 -7.48 -11.77
CA GLU A 121 -21.41 -7.84 -10.35
C GLU A 121 -20.45 -6.89 -9.62
N VAL A 122 -19.29 -6.60 -10.22
CA VAL A 122 -18.32 -5.67 -9.65
C VAL A 122 -18.92 -4.26 -9.51
N GLU A 123 -19.62 -3.74 -10.54
CA GLU A 123 -20.30 -2.46 -10.45
C GLU A 123 -21.36 -2.45 -9.34
N ALA A 124 -22.19 -3.50 -9.24
CA ALA A 124 -23.20 -3.62 -8.20
C ALA A 124 -22.56 -3.56 -6.80
N LYS A 125 -21.48 -4.34 -6.57
CA LYS A 125 -20.73 -4.35 -5.31
C LYS A 125 -20.14 -2.98 -4.96
N ILE A 126 -19.57 -2.27 -5.94
CA ILE A 126 -19.04 -0.92 -5.74
C ILE A 126 -20.16 0.02 -5.27
N ARG A 127 -21.28 0.05 -6.00
CA ARG A 127 -22.40 0.97 -5.70
C ARG A 127 -23.08 0.66 -4.36
N GLU A 128 -23.39 -0.60 -4.11
CA GLU A 128 -24.07 -1.05 -2.87
C GLU A 128 -23.16 -0.84 -1.63
N GLY A 129 -21.87 -1.16 -1.75
CA GLY A 129 -20.91 -1.00 -0.66
C GLY A 129 -20.48 0.43 -0.38
N GLY A 130 -20.66 1.35 -1.35
CA GLY A 130 -20.15 2.72 -1.26
C GLY A 130 -18.66 2.83 -1.57
N PHE A 131 -18.13 1.88 -2.35
CA PHE A 131 -16.73 1.84 -2.73
C PHE A 131 -16.38 2.80 -3.87
N LEU A 132 -15.13 3.19 -3.97
CA LEU A 132 -14.62 4.09 -5.00
C LEU A 132 -13.77 3.38 -6.06
N GLY A 133 -13.75 2.06 -6.04
CA GLY A 133 -12.96 1.30 -6.98
C GLY A 133 -12.59 -0.09 -6.46
N LEU A 134 -11.49 -0.64 -6.97
CA LEU A 134 -11.08 -2.01 -6.76
C LEU A 134 -9.69 -2.14 -6.15
N LYS A 135 -9.55 -3.13 -5.30
CA LYS A 135 -8.31 -3.81 -4.92
C LYS A 135 -8.44 -5.28 -5.32
N SER A 136 -7.35 -5.89 -5.78
CA SER A 136 -7.20 -7.34 -5.89
C SER A 136 -5.73 -7.69 -5.65
N TYR A 137 -5.42 -8.96 -5.53
CA TYR A 137 -4.08 -9.41 -5.25
C TYR A 137 -3.78 -10.73 -5.98
N LEU A 138 -2.50 -11.05 -6.16
CA LEU A 138 -2.07 -12.25 -6.89
C LEU A 138 -2.60 -13.58 -6.32
N ASN A 139 -3.03 -13.62 -5.06
CA ASN A 139 -3.67 -14.80 -4.47
C ASN A 139 -5.01 -15.16 -5.12
N LYS A 140 -5.66 -14.22 -5.81
CA LYS A 140 -6.89 -14.47 -6.59
C LYS A 140 -6.62 -15.01 -7.99
N SER A 141 -5.37 -15.03 -8.45
CA SER A 141 -5.02 -15.64 -9.74
C SER A 141 -5.20 -17.16 -9.72
N PRO A 142 -5.35 -17.81 -10.89
CA PRO A 142 -5.53 -19.26 -10.98
C PRO A 142 -4.43 -20.03 -10.26
N LYS A 143 -4.80 -20.96 -9.40
CA LYS A 143 -3.86 -21.71 -8.53
C LYS A 143 -2.87 -22.59 -9.29
N TYR A 144 -3.20 -23.00 -10.51
CA TYR A 144 -2.30 -23.80 -11.37
C TYR A 144 -1.12 -22.99 -11.94
N LEU A 145 -1.16 -21.66 -11.89
CA LEU A 145 -0.05 -20.83 -12.33
C LEU A 145 1.05 -20.82 -11.26
N PRO A 146 2.33 -21.04 -11.61
CA PRO A 146 3.42 -20.72 -10.70
C PRO A 146 3.40 -19.22 -10.31
N GLU A 147 3.71 -18.89 -9.05
CA GLU A 147 3.69 -17.49 -8.59
C GLU A 147 4.55 -16.56 -9.47
N ALA A 148 5.73 -17.05 -9.88
CA ALA A 148 6.63 -16.30 -10.75
C ALA A 148 6.08 -16.04 -12.17
N GLU A 149 5.00 -16.70 -12.57
CA GLU A 149 4.38 -16.54 -13.88
C GLU A 149 3.06 -15.75 -13.84
N VAL A 150 2.55 -15.46 -12.65
CA VAL A 150 1.32 -14.66 -12.48
C VAL A 150 1.46 -13.30 -13.17
N ARG A 151 0.40 -12.88 -13.83
CA ARG A 151 0.28 -11.61 -14.56
C ARG A 151 -0.78 -10.73 -13.91
N ILE A 152 -0.72 -9.44 -14.16
CA ILE A 152 -1.72 -8.48 -13.66
C ILE A 152 -3.13 -8.89 -14.13
N LEU A 153 -3.28 -9.26 -15.40
CA LEU A 153 -4.58 -9.63 -15.98
C LEU A 153 -5.14 -10.97 -15.48
N ASP A 154 -4.35 -11.77 -14.75
CA ASP A 154 -4.82 -13.01 -14.12
C ASP A 154 -5.69 -12.75 -12.88
N PHE A 155 -5.60 -11.56 -12.28
CA PHE A 155 -6.41 -11.14 -11.13
C PHE A 155 -7.09 -9.78 -11.30
N PHE A 156 -6.75 -9.00 -12.33
CA PHE A 156 -7.48 -7.83 -12.80
C PHE A 156 -7.85 -7.99 -14.28
N PRO A 157 -8.90 -8.76 -14.61
CA PRO A 157 -9.26 -9.03 -15.99
C PRO A 157 -9.78 -7.78 -16.71
N LYS A 158 -9.56 -7.71 -18.04
CA LYS A 158 -9.88 -6.53 -18.85
C LYS A 158 -11.35 -6.08 -18.76
N HIS A 159 -12.30 -7.00 -18.57
CA HIS A 159 -13.71 -6.61 -18.44
C HIS A 159 -13.99 -5.80 -17.17
N GLN A 160 -13.29 -6.11 -16.07
CA GLN A 160 -13.38 -5.31 -14.83
C GLN A 160 -12.66 -3.97 -14.98
N LEU A 161 -11.47 -3.94 -15.60
CA LEU A 161 -10.72 -2.70 -15.87
C LEU A 161 -11.54 -1.73 -16.74
N LYS A 162 -12.15 -2.25 -17.80
CA LYS A 162 -13.01 -1.46 -18.69
C LYS A 162 -14.20 -0.84 -17.95
N ARG A 163 -14.92 -1.67 -17.17
CA ARG A 163 -16.06 -1.17 -16.38
C ARG A 163 -15.61 -0.11 -15.40
N LEU A 164 -14.47 -0.31 -14.75
CA LEU A 164 -13.96 0.65 -13.78
C LEU A 164 -13.54 1.97 -14.42
N GLU A 165 -12.93 1.93 -15.62
CA GLU A 165 -12.65 3.15 -16.39
C GLU A 165 -13.93 3.91 -16.75
N GLU A 166 -14.98 3.18 -17.20
CA GLU A 166 -16.29 3.76 -17.53
C GLU A 166 -16.95 4.41 -16.31
N MET A 167 -16.76 3.85 -15.14
CA MET A 167 -17.25 4.38 -13.86
C MET A 167 -16.40 5.51 -13.29
N GLY A 168 -15.16 5.70 -13.76
CA GLY A 168 -14.20 6.63 -13.17
C GLY A 168 -13.64 6.18 -11.82
N GLY A 169 -13.61 4.88 -11.55
CA GLY A 169 -13.15 4.31 -10.30
C GLY A 169 -11.63 4.19 -10.19
N ILE A 170 -11.16 3.95 -8.97
CA ILE A 170 -9.74 3.81 -8.60
C ILE A 170 -9.33 2.33 -8.61
N ILE A 171 -8.13 2.04 -9.08
CA ILE A 171 -7.46 0.75 -8.88
C ILE A 171 -6.24 0.93 -8.00
N MET A 172 -6.14 0.12 -6.94
CA MET A 172 -4.93 -0.09 -6.18
C MET A 172 -4.25 -1.38 -6.69
N LEU A 173 -3.15 -1.23 -7.43
CA LEU A 173 -2.46 -2.33 -8.10
C LEU A 173 -1.16 -2.71 -7.40
N HIS A 174 -1.12 -3.93 -6.85
CA HIS A 174 0.11 -4.60 -6.45
C HIS A 174 0.61 -5.48 -7.60
N ILE A 175 1.80 -5.21 -8.16
CA ILE A 175 2.35 -6.01 -9.26
C ILE A 175 2.86 -7.37 -8.77
N PRO A 176 2.59 -8.46 -9.52
CA PRO A 176 2.75 -9.81 -8.96
C PRO A 176 4.17 -10.38 -9.01
N ARG A 177 4.93 -10.13 -10.06
CA ARG A 177 6.12 -10.91 -10.38
C ARG A 177 7.33 -10.62 -9.47
N PRO A 178 8.18 -11.64 -9.18
CA PRO A 178 9.24 -11.53 -8.17
C PRO A 178 10.37 -10.57 -8.54
N LYS A 179 10.57 -10.23 -9.82
CA LYS A 179 11.52 -9.19 -10.23
C LYS A 179 11.01 -7.76 -10.00
N ARG A 180 9.80 -7.62 -9.43
CA ARG A 180 9.24 -6.36 -8.94
C ARG A 180 9.12 -5.29 -10.03
N LEU A 181 9.46 -4.03 -9.75
CA LEU A 181 9.32 -2.92 -10.70
C LEU A 181 10.02 -3.17 -12.03
N LYS A 182 11.24 -3.71 -12.02
CA LYS A 182 12.03 -3.97 -13.24
C LYS A 182 11.60 -5.24 -14.01
N ASP A 183 10.56 -5.97 -13.57
CA ASP A 183 10.10 -7.14 -14.31
C ASP A 183 9.52 -6.73 -15.67
N PRO A 184 10.08 -7.24 -16.80
CA PRO A 184 9.64 -6.79 -18.12
C PRO A 184 8.19 -7.18 -18.44
N VAL A 185 7.65 -8.24 -17.83
CA VAL A 185 6.25 -8.64 -18.03
C VAL A 185 5.31 -7.71 -17.25
N ASN A 186 5.66 -7.34 -16.01
CA ASN A 186 4.92 -6.33 -15.27
C ASN A 186 4.84 -5.02 -16.05
N LEU A 187 5.99 -4.51 -16.54
CA LEU A 187 6.07 -3.26 -17.30
C LEU A 187 5.31 -3.33 -18.62
N ALA A 188 5.42 -4.45 -19.35
CA ALA A 188 4.68 -4.65 -20.60
C ALA A 188 3.17 -4.62 -20.38
N GLN A 189 2.67 -5.29 -19.32
CA GLN A 189 1.26 -5.30 -18.99
C GLN A 189 0.74 -3.97 -18.46
N LEU A 190 1.52 -3.27 -17.64
CA LEU A 190 1.16 -1.89 -17.24
C LEU A 190 0.99 -0.99 -18.47
N ARG A 191 1.92 -1.06 -19.42
CA ARG A 191 1.84 -0.28 -20.66
C ARG A 191 0.63 -0.69 -21.50
N GLU A 192 0.33 -1.98 -21.63
CA GLU A 192 -0.87 -2.49 -22.30
C GLU A 192 -2.14 -1.93 -21.67
N ILE A 193 -2.26 -2.04 -20.33
CA ILE A 193 -3.41 -1.57 -19.58
C ILE A 193 -3.61 -0.06 -19.75
N MET A 194 -2.55 0.74 -19.55
CA MET A 194 -2.65 2.20 -19.66
C MET A 194 -2.89 2.69 -21.08
N ALA A 195 -2.48 1.93 -22.10
CA ALA A 195 -2.78 2.23 -23.50
C ALA A 195 -4.23 1.89 -23.88
N GLU A 196 -4.76 0.77 -23.36
CA GLU A 196 -6.13 0.32 -23.64
C GLU A 196 -7.16 1.10 -22.80
N PHE A 197 -6.80 1.47 -21.55
CA PHE A 197 -7.65 2.17 -20.60
C PHE A 197 -7.00 3.48 -20.12
N PRO A 198 -6.88 4.51 -20.98
CA PRO A 198 -6.10 5.72 -20.69
C PRO A 198 -6.71 6.63 -19.61
N LYS A 199 -7.99 6.47 -19.28
CA LYS A 199 -8.68 7.24 -18.22
C LYS A 199 -8.72 6.52 -16.87
N LEU A 200 -8.17 5.32 -16.80
CA LEU A 200 -8.17 4.53 -15.59
C LEU A 200 -7.35 5.21 -14.48
N LYS A 201 -7.94 5.37 -13.30
CA LYS A 201 -7.26 5.92 -12.12
C LYS A 201 -6.46 4.81 -11.43
N LEU A 202 -5.31 4.44 -12.00
CA LEU A 202 -4.48 3.35 -11.50
C LEU A 202 -3.36 3.87 -10.61
N ILE A 203 -3.34 3.41 -9.35
CA ILE A 203 -2.27 3.64 -8.38
C ILE A 203 -1.37 2.40 -8.36
N LEU A 204 -0.11 2.56 -8.74
CA LEU A 204 0.90 1.51 -8.63
C LEU A 204 1.45 1.49 -7.20
N ALA A 205 1.09 0.44 -6.46
CA ALA A 205 1.45 0.27 -5.05
C ALA A 205 2.97 0.11 -4.84
N HIS A 206 3.48 0.67 -3.72
CA HIS A 206 4.86 0.47 -3.23
C HIS A 206 5.96 0.85 -4.24
N VAL A 207 5.72 1.87 -5.08
CA VAL A 207 6.61 2.16 -6.25
C VAL A 207 6.90 0.86 -7.02
N GLY A 208 5.85 0.05 -7.28
CA GLY A 208 6.02 -1.24 -7.95
C GLY A 208 6.94 -2.22 -7.21
N ARG A 209 6.95 -2.17 -5.87
CA ARG A 209 7.79 -3.03 -5.02
C ARG A 209 9.30 -2.80 -5.21
N ALA A 210 9.72 -1.58 -5.55
CA ALA A 210 11.13 -1.22 -5.63
C ALA A 210 11.70 -1.00 -4.21
N TYR A 211 11.97 -2.07 -3.49
CA TYR A 211 12.45 -2.04 -2.10
C TYR A 211 13.96 -1.89 -1.97
N THR A 212 14.68 -2.00 -3.08
CA THR A 212 16.13 -1.78 -3.18
C THR A 212 16.44 -0.95 -4.43
N GLN A 213 17.62 -0.38 -4.48
CA GLN A 213 18.06 0.35 -5.67
C GLN A 213 18.11 -0.55 -6.91
N GLN A 214 18.45 -1.83 -6.74
CA GLN A 214 18.48 -2.79 -7.85
C GLN A 214 17.09 -3.13 -8.41
N ASP A 215 16.02 -2.97 -7.62
CA ASP A 215 14.65 -3.24 -8.07
C ASP A 215 14.14 -2.19 -9.06
N ILE A 216 14.78 -1.02 -9.12
CA ILE A 216 14.40 0.08 -10.01
C ILE A 216 14.77 -0.27 -11.46
N GLY A 217 16.01 -0.69 -11.70
CA GLY A 217 16.54 -0.98 -13.03
C GLY A 217 16.34 0.21 -13.98
N ASP A 218 15.89 -0.07 -15.19
CA ASP A 218 15.52 0.86 -16.26
C ASP A 218 13.99 1.08 -16.37
N ALA A 219 13.25 0.75 -15.30
CA ALA A 219 11.78 0.76 -15.34
C ALA A 219 11.19 2.13 -15.70
N PHE A 220 11.80 3.22 -15.24
CA PHE A 220 11.29 4.57 -15.50
C PHE A 220 11.36 4.98 -16.96
N ASP A 221 12.27 4.42 -17.78
CA ASP A 221 12.27 4.63 -19.23
C ASP A 221 10.95 4.18 -19.89
N ILE A 222 10.31 3.16 -19.29
CA ILE A 222 9.01 2.65 -19.73
C ILE A 222 7.86 3.40 -19.03
N LEU A 223 7.97 3.62 -17.72
CA LEU A 223 6.92 4.27 -16.94
C LEU A 223 6.66 5.72 -17.38
N ASP A 224 7.68 6.44 -17.82
CA ASP A 224 7.56 7.81 -18.37
C ASP A 224 6.67 7.87 -19.61
N THR A 225 6.44 6.75 -20.29
CA THR A 225 5.49 6.66 -21.40
C THR A 225 4.01 6.56 -20.95
N MET A 226 3.76 6.51 -19.64
CA MET A 226 2.43 6.33 -19.04
C MET A 226 2.04 7.49 -18.10
N PRO A 227 1.81 8.71 -18.63
CA PRO A 227 1.60 9.92 -17.81
C PRO A 227 0.31 9.87 -16.97
N GLY A 228 -0.60 8.92 -17.26
CA GLY A 228 -1.83 8.70 -16.49
C GLY A 228 -1.64 7.91 -15.21
N LEU A 229 -0.48 7.27 -15.02
CA LEU A 229 -0.21 6.42 -13.86
C LEU A 229 0.03 7.24 -12.59
N TYR A 230 -0.53 6.76 -11.47
CA TYR A 230 -0.26 7.27 -10.12
C TYR A 230 0.57 6.25 -9.35
N TYR A 231 1.22 6.70 -8.28
CA TYR A 231 2.10 5.87 -7.46
C TYR A 231 1.84 6.10 -5.97
N ASP A 232 1.99 5.07 -5.16
CA ASP A 232 2.25 5.23 -3.73
C ASP A 232 3.61 4.64 -3.36
N PHE A 233 4.14 5.05 -2.22
CA PHE A 233 5.40 4.53 -1.70
C PHE A 233 5.23 3.76 -0.39
N SER A 234 4.04 3.22 -0.14
CA SER A 234 3.72 2.47 1.07
C SER A 234 4.67 1.29 1.32
N ALA A 235 4.94 0.99 2.58
CA ALA A 235 5.87 -0.05 3.05
C ALA A 235 7.26 0.00 2.38
N ASN A 236 7.70 1.21 2.00
CA ASN A 236 8.95 1.39 1.28
C ASN A 236 9.82 2.46 1.94
N CYS A 237 11.00 2.08 2.41
CA CYS A 237 12.02 3.00 2.94
C CYS A 237 13.28 3.09 2.05
N CYS A 238 13.19 2.63 0.79
CA CYS A 238 14.25 2.82 -0.20
C CYS A 238 14.21 4.27 -0.72
N GLU A 239 15.08 5.13 -0.16
CA GLU A 239 15.18 6.54 -0.56
C GLU A 239 15.39 6.71 -2.07
N ALA A 240 16.20 5.82 -2.68
CA ALA A 240 16.45 5.87 -4.12
C ALA A 240 15.16 5.67 -4.92
N ALA A 241 14.32 4.69 -4.56
CA ALA A 241 13.06 4.43 -5.26
C ALA A 241 12.07 5.59 -5.11
N ILE A 242 11.96 6.15 -3.90
CA ILE A 242 11.11 7.33 -3.65
C ILE A 242 11.63 8.54 -4.41
N THR A 243 12.95 8.74 -4.47
CA THR A 243 13.57 9.84 -5.23
C THR A 243 13.31 9.71 -6.73
N GLU A 244 13.47 8.50 -7.29
CA GLU A 244 13.26 8.30 -8.73
C GLU A 244 11.80 8.47 -9.12
N VAL A 245 10.83 7.93 -8.36
CA VAL A 245 9.42 8.12 -8.69
C VAL A 245 9.01 9.61 -8.61
N LEU A 246 9.50 10.34 -7.62
CA LEU A 246 9.26 11.78 -7.51
C LEU A 246 9.91 12.60 -8.64
N ARG A 247 11.11 12.17 -9.10
CA ARG A 247 11.82 12.83 -10.21
C ARG A 247 11.10 12.61 -11.53
N HIS A 248 10.69 11.38 -11.83
CA HIS A 248 10.11 10.99 -13.11
C HIS A 248 8.63 11.33 -13.21
N ALA A 249 7.81 10.88 -12.25
CA ALA A 249 6.38 11.14 -12.28
C ALA A 249 6.00 12.55 -11.80
N GLY A 250 6.87 13.17 -11.02
CA GLY A 250 6.62 14.46 -10.35
C GLY A 250 5.74 14.32 -9.11
N PRO A 251 5.81 15.29 -8.18
CA PRO A 251 5.09 15.22 -6.90
C PRO A 251 3.57 15.15 -7.05
N LYS A 252 3.01 15.59 -8.19
CA LYS A 252 1.56 15.56 -8.46
C LYS A 252 0.99 14.18 -8.79
N LYS A 253 1.84 13.18 -9.01
CA LYS A 253 1.44 11.80 -9.34
C LYS A 253 1.78 10.80 -8.25
N VAL A 254 2.48 11.23 -7.21
CA VAL A 254 2.88 10.40 -6.07
C VAL A 254 1.98 10.70 -4.88
N MET A 255 1.58 9.68 -4.15
CA MET A 255 0.72 9.77 -2.98
C MET A 255 1.33 8.99 -1.82
N TYR A 256 1.06 9.46 -0.61
CA TYR A 256 1.42 8.78 0.62
C TYR A 256 0.51 7.58 0.87
N GLY A 257 1.09 6.45 1.21
CA GLY A 257 0.40 5.26 1.67
C GLY A 257 1.25 4.56 2.73
N THR A 258 0.65 3.76 3.60
CA THR A 258 1.37 3.06 4.67
C THR A 258 1.40 1.55 4.51
N ASP A 259 0.42 0.95 3.86
CA ASP A 259 0.19 -0.51 3.91
C ASP A 259 -0.06 -1.02 5.35
N MET A 260 -0.73 -0.19 6.21
CA MET A 260 -1.08 -0.63 7.55
C MET A 260 -1.87 -1.96 7.53
N PRO A 261 -1.60 -2.86 8.49
CA PRO A 261 -0.83 -2.67 9.74
C PRO A 261 0.66 -2.93 9.63
N ILE A 262 1.22 -3.29 8.47
CA ILE A 262 2.63 -3.68 8.36
C ILE A 262 3.58 -2.58 8.85
N LEU A 263 3.24 -1.31 8.70
CA LEU A 263 4.06 -0.20 9.18
C LEU A 263 4.05 -0.01 10.71
N ARG A 264 3.25 -0.78 11.44
CA ARG A 264 3.41 -0.93 12.89
C ARG A 264 4.61 -1.80 13.30
N MET A 265 5.23 -2.52 12.33
CA MET A 265 6.46 -3.24 12.63
C MET A 265 7.53 -2.31 13.20
N ARG A 266 8.29 -2.85 14.16
CA ARG A 266 9.58 -2.28 14.56
C ARG A 266 10.64 -2.90 13.68
N THR A 267 11.20 -2.11 12.79
CA THR A 267 12.24 -2.58 11.87
C THR A 267 13.10 -1.45 11.36
N HIS A 268 14.37 -1.75 11.16
CA HIS A 268 15.27 -0.95 10.33
C HIS A 268 15.59 -1.76 9.09
N ARG A 269 15.14 -1.31 7.91
CA ARG A 269 15.39 -2.02 6.66
C ARG A 269 16.71 -1.59 6.04
N ILE A 270 17.56 -2.56 5.77
CA ILE A 270 18.83 -2.37 5.05
C ILE A 270 18.79 -3.06 3.69
N GLU A 271 19.70 -2.66 2.80
CA GLU A 271 19.96 -3.37 1.54
C GLU A 271 21.27 -4.17 1.68
N GLU A 272 21.21 -5.47 1.40
CA GLU A 272 22.35 -6.37 1.45
C GLU A 272 22.27 -7.36 0.29
N ASN A 273 23.36 -7.53 -0.47
CA ASN A 273 23.44 -8.45 -1.61
C ASN A 273 22.30 -8.28 -2.64
N GLY A 274 21.82 -7.05 -2.85
CA GLY A 274 20.77 -6.72 -3.80
C GLY A 274 19.36 -7.12 -3.38
N THR A 275 19.16 -7.43 -2.11
CA THR A 275 17.86 -7.64 -1.50
C THR A 275 17.70 -6.81 -0.23
N TYR A 276 16.48 -6.64 0.27
CA TYR A 276 16.27 -5.97 1.55
C TYR A 276 16.28 -6.98 2.70
N ILE A 277 16.75 -6.52 3.85
CA ILE A 277 16.69 -7.24 5.13
C ILE A 277 16.02 -6.32 6.15
N ASN A 278 15.00 -6.81 6.82
CA ASN A 278 14.37 -6.16 7.96
C ASN A 278 15.13 -6.57 9.23
N LEU A 279 15.85 -5.63 9.81
CA LEU A 279 16.45 -5.77 11.14
C LEU A 279 15.38 -5.55 12.18
N VAL A 280 15.17 -6.50 13.08
CA VAL A 280 14.05 -6.48 14.03
C VAL A 280 14.50 -6.80 15.44
N PRO A 281 13.75 -6.36 16.48
CA PRO A 281 13.98 -6.77 17.86
C PRO A 281 13.85 -8.30 18.04
N PRO A 282 14.67 -8.93 18.91
CA PRO A 282 14.66 -10.36 19.08
C PRO A 282 13.32 -10.86 19.65
N GLY A 283 12.83 -12.01 19.12
CA GLY A 283 11.62 -12.70 19.57
C GLY A 283 10.29 -12.01 19.22
N MET A 284 10.32 -10.90 18.46
CA MET A 284 9.11 -10.10 18.20
C MET A 284 8.25 -10.67 17.07
N TYR A 285 8.85 -11.30 16.07
CA TYR A 285 8.17 -11.71 14.83
C TYR A 285 8.34 -13.20 14.49
N GLY A 286 8.38 -14.05 15.51
CA GLY A 286 8.48 -15.50 15.35
C GLY A 286 9.90 -15.96 15.04
N ASP A 287 10.02 -17.09 14.32
CA ASP A 287 11.32 -17.69 13.99
C ASP A 287 11.91 -17.01 12.73
N PRO A 288 12.99 -16.21 12.85
CA PRO A 288 13.57 -15.50 11.72
C PRO A 288 14.18 -16.43 10.67
N SER A 289 14.45 -17.71 11.00
CA SER A 289 14.99 -18.66 10.04
C SER A 289 14.01 -19.02 8.91
N GLN A 290 12.75 -18.73 9.09
CA GLN A 290 11.67 -19.03 8.12
C GLN A 290 11.50 -17.92 7.07
N ASP A 291 12.12 -16.75 7.28
CA ASP A 291 12.03 -15.63 6.34
C ASP A 291 13.44 -15.08 6.02
N PRO A 292 13.90 -15.21 4.76
CA PRO A 292 15.22 -14.71 4.36
C PRO A 292 15.36 -13.20 4.42
N HIS A 293 14.25 -12.48 4.55
CA HIS A 293 14.20 -11.02 4.68
C HIS A 293 14.16 -10.54 6.13
N LEU A 294 14.28 -11.44 7.11
CA LEU A 294 14.23 -11.13 8.53
C LEU A 294 15.55 -11.44 9.22
N ARG A 295 16.03 -10.51 10.04
CA ARG A 295 17.21 -10.71 10.88
C ARG A 295 17.01 -10.05 12.23
N GLU A 296 17.13 -10.81 13.30
CA GLU A 296 17.17 -10.25 14.65
C GLU A 296 18.49 -9.53 14.92
N VAL A 297 18.41 -8.44 15.65
CA VAL A 297 19.57 -7.69 16.14
C VAL A 297 19.84 -7.99 17.62
N SER A 298 20.95 -7.49 18.16
CA SER A 298 21.21 -7.54 19.59
C SER A 298 20.17 -6.70 20.38
N PRO A 299 19.93 -7.03 21.66
CA PRO A 299 19.02 -6.23 22.51
C PRO A 299 19.40 -4.75 22.58
N GLU A 300 20.70 -4.42 22.55
CA GLU A 300 21.19 -3.02 22.56
C GLU A 300 20.87 -2.29 21.26
N GLU A 301 20.96 -2.96 20.10
CA GLU A 301 20.59 -2.39 18.82
C GLU A 301 19.06 -2.26 18.70
N ALA A 302 18.31 -3.18 19.27
CA ALA A 302 16.86 -3.16 19.27
C ALA A 302 16.27 -1.90 19.93
N GLU A 303 16.95 -1.32 20.93
CA GLU A 303 16.54 -0.05 21.56
C GLU A 303 16.53 1.15 20.61
N LYS A 304 17.28 1.06 19.50
CA LYS A 304 17.39 2.09 18.47
C LYS A 304 16.38 1.91 17.35
N ILE A 305 15.79 0.73 17.23
CA ILE A 305 14.80 0.42 16.18
C ILE A 305 13.49 1.13 16.50
N THR A 306 12.99 1.84 15.52
CA THR A 306 11.71 2.54 15.57
C THR A 306 10.64 1.82 14.72
N PHE A 307 9.47 2.41 14.54
CA PHE A 307 8.44 1.90 13.65
C PHE A 307 8.84 2.02 12.19
N PHE A 308 8.46 1.04 11.39
CA PHE A 308 8.65 1.08 9.94
C PHE A 308 8.01 2.34 9.32
N LEU A 309 6.90 2.81 9.85
CA LEU A 309 6.28 4.08 9.48
C LEU A 309 7.27 5.25 9.54
N TYR A 310 8.06 5.33 10.61
CA TYR A 310 9.01 6.43 10.74
C TYR A 310 10.21 6.28 9.80
N GLU A 311 10.67 5.06 9.55
CA GLU A 311 11.71 4.80 8.55
C GLU A 311 11.25 5.21 7.14
N GLU A 312 10.02 4.91 6.76
CA GLU A 312 9.42 5.32 5.51
C GLU A 312 9.32 6.86 5.40
N LEU A 313 8.77 7.52 6.41
CA LEU A 313 8.63 8.98 6.44
C LEU A 313 9.98 9.71 6.45
N LEU A 314 11.00 9.14 7.10
CA LEU A 314 12.37 9.66 7.05
C LEU A 314 12.99 9.50 5.66
N ALA A 315 12.75 8.36 4.98
CA ALA A 315 13.21 8.16 3.61
C ALA A 315 12.53 9.15 2.64
N PHE A 316 11.23 9.36 2.77
CA PHE A 316 10.50 10.39 2.02
C PHE A 316 11.04 11.81 2.29
N LYS A 317 11.28 12.15 3.54
CA LYS A 317 11.88 13.44 3.93
C LYS A 317 13.24 13.65 3.26
N ARG A 318 14.10 12.62 3.23
CA ARG A 318 15.42 12.69 2.56
C ARG A 318 15.27 12.84 1.04
N ALA A 319 14.36 12.11 0.41
CA ALA A 319 14.04 12.24 -1.02
C ALA A 319 13.56 13.67 -1.35
N CYS A 320 12.67 14.24 -0.55
CA CYS A 320 12.22 15.63 -0.71
C CYS A 320 13.37 16.63 -0.64
N ARG A 321 14.31 16.45 0.30
CA ARG A 321 15.51 17.30 0.42
C ARG A 321 16.42 17.16 -0.80
N THR A 322 16.65 15.94 -1.28
CA THR A 322 17.47 15.65 -2.46
C THR A 322 16.92 16.35 -3.73
N LEU A 323 15.61 16.41 -3.86
CA LEU A 323 14.92 17.01 -5.00
C LEU A 323 14.56 18.49 -4.77
N ASN A 324 14.86 19.06 -3.61
CA ASN A 324 14.47 20.41 -3.21
C ASN A 324 12.96 20.68 -3.35
N LEU A 325 12.12 19.70 -2.98
CA LEU A 325 10.68 19.83 -3.04
C LEU A 325 10.19 20.93 -2.09
N SER A 326 9.21 21.71 -2.56
CA SER A 326 8.57 22.76 -1.76
C SER A 326 7.65 22.17 -0.69
N ARG A 327 7.25 23.00 0.28
CA ARG A 327 6.22 22.65 1.26
C ARG A 327 4.92 22.22 0.58
N GLN A 328 4.53 22.89 -0.49
CA GLN A 328 3.35 22.58 -1.28
C GLN A 328 3.46 21.19 -1.93
N ASP A 329 4.63 20.80 -2.45
CA ASP A 329 4.84 19.47 -3.02
C ASP A 329 4.68 18.38 -1.95
N VAL A 330 5.16 18.61 -0.73
CA VAL A 330 4.97 17.68 0.39
C VAL A 330 3.48 17.57 0.76
N GLU A 331 2.75 18.68 0.81
CA GLU A 331 1.30 18.69 1.06
C GLU A 331 0.52 17.99 -0.05
N ASP A 332 0.95 18.14 -1.30
CA ASP A 332 0.34 17.46 -2.44
C ASP A 332 0.51 15.94 -2.33
N VAL A 333 1.72 15.47 -2.05
CA VAL A 333 2.02 14.03 -1.88
C VAL A 333 1.28 13.44 -0.66
N MET A 334 1.27 14.16 0.46
CA MET A 334 0.72 13.66 1.70
C MET A 334 -0.82 13.73 1.78
N TYR A 335 -1.45 14.62 0.98
CA TYR A 335 -2.90 14.84 1.08
C TYR A 335 -3.57 15.23 -0.24
N ASN A 336 -3.17 16.31 -0.90
CA ASN A 336 -3.98 16.94 -1.94
C ASN A 336 -4.20 16.05 -3.17
N ASN A 337 -3.18 15.29 -3.60
CA ASN A 337 -3.30 14.40 -4.77
C ASN A 337 -4.33 13.30 -4.51
N ALA A 338 -4.23 12.66 -3.35
CA ALA A 338 -5.16 11.61 -2.94
C ALA A 338 -6.59 12.15 -2.77
N ALA A 339 -6.75 13.29 -2.12
CA ALA A 339 -8.04 13.94 -1.95
C ALA A 339 -8.71 14.28 -3.28
N ALA A 340 -7.95 14.84 -4.24
CA ALA A 340 -8.45 15.15 -5.58
C ALA A 340 -8.86 13.88 -6.36
N LEU A 341 -8.07 12.80 -6.26
CA LEU A 341 -8.36 11.53 -6.92
C LEU A 341 -9.62 10.87 -6.36
N VAL A 342 -9.75 10.84 -5.03
CA VAL A 342 -10.91 10.31 -4.30
C VAL A 342 -12.17 11.09 -4.65
N GLU A 343 -12.09 12.42 -4.64
CA GLU A 343 -13.22 13.30 -4.97
C GLU A 343 -13.67 13.14 -6.42
N SER A 344 -12.71 13.03 -7.37
CA SER A 344 -13.02 12.74 -8.77
C SER A 344 -13.73 11.41 -8.93
N ALA A 345 -13.25 10.35 -8.28
CA ALA A 345 -13.90 9.04 -8.33
C ALA A 345 -15.31 9.07 -7.70
N ARG A 346 -15.47 9.72 -6.56
CA ARG A 346 -16.77 9.85 -5.89
C ARG A 346 -17.78 10.53 -6.80
N ARG A 347 -17.41 11.65 -7.40
CA ARG A 347 -18.27 12.40 -8.31
C ARG A 347 -18.66 11.60 -9.55
N GLU A 348 -17.70 10.87 -10.15
CA GLU A 348 -17.97 10.09 -11.37
C GLU A 348 -18.84 8.86 -11.07
N ILE A 349 -18.63 8.17 -9.97
CA ILE A 349 -19.37 6.96 -9.60
C ILE A 349 -20.78 7.31 -9.07
N TYR A 350 -20.89 8.34 -8.23
CA TYR A 350 -22.13 8.64 -7.47
C TYR A 350 -22.81 9.94 -7.87
N GLY A 351 -22.18 10.79 -8.67
CA GLY A 351 -22.74 12.08 -9.07
C GLY A 351 -22.75 13.12 -7.94
N ALA A 352 -21.93 12.93 -6.89
CA ALA A 352 -21.94 13.73 -5.67
C ALA A 352 -20.87 14.80 -5.68
#